data_eb7cfccc868dccc7f786cee71eecc467
#
_entry.id   eb7cfccc868dccc7f786cee71eecc467
#
_cell.length_a   1.000
_cell.length_b   1.000
_cell.length_c   1.000
_cell.angle_alpha   90.00
_cell.angle_beta   90.00
_cell.angle_gamma   90.00
#
_symmetry.space_group_name_H-M   'P 1'
#
loop_
_entity.id
_entity.type
_entity.pdbx_description
1 polymer ?
#
loop_
_entity_poly.entity_id
_entity_poly.type
_entity_poly.pdbx_seq_one_letter_code
_entity_poly.pdbx_strand_id
1 'polypeptide(L)'
;KKDSELPQGTQLSARRRVFSLEEIHVLQRAFGITPRRPVGQPPLVLSVCNFKGGVAKTTTTAHLAQYLTLNGYRVLLIDLDAQGSLTQMFGILPHSEVPVERTCKPYFDGPTDTRTGGPSPEWTGTLATAIQATHWHGLDLIASNLSLYGAEFSLASRITAAAQRKETFVFYEVLREALATVKDNYDVVLLDTAPSLSFVNSNALFAADALLITLPPAPLDTQSAALFYELIESVLQTVYEIQGLEKSYELGAVLLTKMRPSDPNHQTTASRIRTYLSDTFTNPMVQTVVLEKLGTKMLTLYETDPVDDATKYEGDRRAFDRALESMNAVNGEIDRMIQAVWARRISEEAAPPADTGTAG
;
A
#
# COMPACT_ATOMS: atom_id res chain seq x y z
N LYS A 1 -14.13 -38.06 -7.43
CA LYS A 1 -12.67 -38.05 -7.72
C LYS A 1 -12.01 -36.65 -7.55
N LYS A 2 -12.80 -35.54 -7.43
CA LYS A 2 -12.25 -34.19 -7.16
C LYS A 2 -12.05 -33.90 -5.66
N ASP A 3 -12.73 -34.61 -4.78
CA ASP A 3 -12.72 -34.30 -3.32
C ASP A 3 -11.52 -34.85 -2.56
N SER A 4 -10.71 -35.74 -3.16
CA SER A 4 -9.53 -36.34 -2.50
C SER A 4 -8.25 -35.48 -2.55
N GLU A 5 -8.29 -34.37 -3.29
CA GLU A 5 -7.13 -33.45 -3.43
C GLU A 5 -7.28 -32.15 -2.63
N LEU A 6 -8.45 -31.92 -2.03
CA LEU A 6 -8.66 -30.68 -1.26
C LEU A 6 -8.05 -30.78 0.14
N PRO A 7 -7.45 -29.69 0.63
CA PRO A 7 -6.93 -29.63 1.99
C PRO A 7 -7.97 -30.02 3.01
N GLN A 8 -7.57 -30.83 3.97
CA GLN A 8 -8.45 -31.31 5.03
C GLN A 8 -8.35 -30.47 6.31
N GLY A 9 -7.36 -29.59 6.39
CA GLY A 9 -7.05 -28.82 7.59
C GLY A 9 -6.58 -29.70 8.76
N THR A 10 -6.16 -29.08 9.83
CA THR A 10 -5.72 -29.75 11.06
C THR A 10 -6.87 -29.84 12.05
N GLN A 11 -7.18 -31.07 12.50
CA GLN A 11 -8.20 -31.33 13.51
C GLN A 11 -7.65 -30.96 14.91
N LEU A 12 -8.22 -29.98 15.57
CA LEU A 12 -7.85 -29.60 16.94
C LEU A 12 -8.72 -30.28 18.00
N SER A 13 -9.99 -30.58 17.68
CA SER A 13 -10.91 -31.29 18.53
C SER A 13 -12.03 -31.94 17.69
N ALA A 14 -12.93 -32.71 18.30
CA ALA A 14 -14.04 -33.35 17.61
C ALA A 14 -14.94 -32.36 16.82
N ARG A 15 -14.93 -31.07 17.18
CA ARG A 15 -15.79 -30.04 16.59
C ARG A 15 -15.01 -28.84 16.00
N ARG A 16 -13.65 -28.83 16.11
CA ARG A 16 -12.83 -27.70 15.66
C ARG A 16 -11.77 -28.18 14.71
N ARG A 17 -11.77 -27.59 13.52
CA ARG A 17 -10.72 -27.75 12.49
C ARG A 17 -10.20 -26.40 12.10
N VAL A 18 -8.89 -26.29 11.88
CA VAL A 18 -8.22 -25.10 11.41
C VAL A 18 -7.54 -25.38 10.08
N PHE A 19 -7.42 -24.35 9.27
CA PHE A 19 -6.76 -24.39 7.98
C PHE A 19 -5.63 -23.33 7.99
N SER A 20 -4.49 -23.69 7.42
CA SER A 20 -3.47 -22.68 7.13
C SER A 20 -3.96 -21.73 6.03
N LEU A 21 -3.35 -20.54 5.93
CA LEU A 21 -3.71 -19.60 4.87
C LEU A 21 -3.43 -20.17 3.47
N GLU A 22 -2.37 -20.97 3.32
CA GLU A 22 -2.09 -21.71 2.09
C GLU A 22 -3.22 -22.68 1.71
N GLU A 23 -3.70 -23.47 2.68
CA GLU A 23 -4.85 -24.37 2.49
C GLU A 23 -6.12 -23.60 2.13
N ILE A 24 -6.35 -22.43 2.76
CA ILE A 24 -7.48 -21.55 2.42
C ILE A 24 -7.38 -21.09 0.98
N HIS A 25 -6.21 -20.67 0.50
CA HIS A 25 -6.02 -20.25 -0.89
C HIS A 25 -6.25 -21.40 -1.89
N VAL A 26 -5.86 -22.64 -1.54
CA VAL A 26 -6.19 -23.82 -2.36
C VAL A 26 -7.70 -24.02 -2.44
N LEU A 27 -8.41 -23.92 -1.32
CA LEU A 27 -9.87 -24.02 -1.29
C LEU A 27 -10.54 -22.90 -2.08
N GLN A 28 -10.11 -21.66 -1.92
CA GLN A 28 -10.65 -20.52 -2.67
C GLN A 28 -10.52 -20.71 -4.17
N ARG A 29 -9.38 -21.22 -4.67
CA ARG A 29 -9.20 -21.57 -6.08
C ARG A 29 -10.13 -22.69 -6.51
N ALA A 30 -10.25 -23.75 -5.71
CA ALA A 30 -11.08 -24.90 -6.03
C ALA A 30 -12.57 -24.55 -6.12
N PHE A 31 -13.03 -23.58 -5.32
CA PHE A 31 -14.42 -23.10 -5.31
C PHE A 31 -14.65 -21.88 -6.25
N GLY A 32 -13.64 -21.45 -7.01
CA GLY A 32 -13.79 -20.36 -7.97
C GLY A 32 -13.93 -18.97 -7.33
N ILE A 33 -13.44 -18.79 -6.09
CA ILE A 33 -13.43 -17.51 -5.39
C ILE A 33 -12.27 -16.65 -5.93
N THR A 34 -11.16 -17.27 -6.32
CA THR A 34 -9.99 -16.63 -6.91
C THR A 34 -9.79 -17.06 -8.37
N PRO A 35 -9.16 -16.25 -9.23
CA PRO A 35 -8.50 -14.98 -8.92
C PRO A 35 -9.49 -13.86 -8.58
N ARG A 36 -9.06 -12.93 -7.73
CA ARG A 36 -9.87 -11.76 -7.35
C ARG A 36 -9.79 -10.65 -8.39
N ARG A 37 -8.63 -10.46 -9.00
CA ARG A 37 -8.45 -9.56 -10.14
C ARG A 37 -9.09 -10.20 -11.38
N PRO A 38 -9.99 -9.49 -12.07
CA PRO A 38 -10.59 -10.00 -13.31
C PRO A 38 -9.53 -10.27 -14.38
N VAL A 39 -9.76 -11.31 -15.18
CA VAL A 39 -8.84 -11.69 -16.25
C VAL A 39 -8.70 -10.54 -17.26
N GLY A 40 -7.48 -10.25 -17.67
CA GLY A 40 -7.15 -9.16 -18.59
C GLY A 40 -6.97 -7.79 -17.92
N GLN A 41 -7.45 -7.59 -16.69
CA GLN A 41 -7.30 -6.30 -16.03
C GLN A 41 -5.89 -6.15 -15.43
N PRO A 42 -5.26 -4.95 -15.51
CA PRO A 42 -4.01 -4.68 -14.85
C PRO A 42 -4.18 -4.67 -13.32
N PRO A 43 -3.10 -4.94 -12.55
CA PRO A 43 -3.12 -4.80 -11.10
C PRO A 43 -3.44 -3.37 -10.69
N LEU A 44 -3.89 -3.19 -9.45
CA LEU A 44 -4.07 -1.85 -8.88
C LEU A 44 -2.86 -1.52 -8.00
N VAL A 45 -2.23 -0.38 -8.28
CA VAL A 45 -1.17 0.19 -7.42
C VAL A 45 -1.80 1.25 -6.52
N LEU A 46 -1.83 1.00 -5.22
CA LEU A 46 -2.43 1.87 -4.21
C LEU A 46 -1.35 2.46 -3.29
N SER A 47 -1.23 3.78 -3.26
CA SER A 47 -0.32 4.48 -2.32
C SER A 47 -1.08 4.90 -1.06
N VAL A 48 -0.60 4.45 0.10
CA VAL A 48 -1.08 4.91 1.40
C VAL A 48 -0.22 6.09 1.84
N CYS A 49 -0.79 7.28 1.83
CA CYS A 49 -0.01 8.51 1.89
C CYS A 49 -0.59 9.56 2.84
N ASN A 50 0.29 10.36 3.38
CA ASN A 50 0.08 11.64 4.06
C ASN A 50 1.47 12.15 4.49
N PHE A 51 1.71 13.47 4.42
CA PHE A 51 2.99 14.05 4.84
C PHE A 51 3.17 14.13 6.35
N LYS A 52 2.12 13.93 7.12
CA LYS A 52 2.21 13.92 8.58
C LYS A 52 2.63 12.55 9.11
N GLY A 53 3.55 12.58 10.08
CA GLY A 53 3.93 11.38 10.83
C GLY A 53 2.84 10.95 11.82
N GLY A 54 2.79 9.65 12.10
CA GLY A 54 1.91 9.11 13.13
C GLY A 54 0.42 9.10 12.79
N VAL A 55 0.02 9.23 11.52
CA VAL A 55 -1.38 9.17 11.05
C VAL A 55 -1.85 7.76 10.67
N ALA A 56 -1.13 6.75 11.10
CA ALA A 56 -1.41 5.32 10.90
C ALA A 56 -1.30 4.81 9.45
N LYS A 57 -0.44 5.40 8.60
CA LYS A 57 -0.15 4.89 7.24
C LYS A 57 0.27 3.42 7.27
N THR A 58 1.40 3.13 7.86
CA THR A 58 1.99 1.79 7.97
C THR A 58 1.04 0.77 8.60
N THR A 59 0.34 1.16 9.68
CA THR A 59 -0.68 0.31 10.32
C THR A 59 -1.80 -0.03 9.34
N THR A 60 -2.29 0.95 8.58
CA THR A 60 -3.32 0.74 7.56
C THR A 60 -2.81 -0.18 6.46
N THR A 61 -1.61 0.07 5.94
CA THR A 61 -0.98 -0.71 4.87
C THR A 61 -0.83 -2.17 5.25
N ALA A 62 -0.29 -2.46 6.45
CA ALA A 62 -0.07 -3.83 6.92
C ALA A 62 -1.40 -4.60 7.08
N HIS A 63 -2.38 -3.98 7.77
CA HIS A 63 -3.68 -4.63 7.97
C HIS A 63 -4.46 -4.83 6.67
N LEU A 64 -4.41 -3.86 5.75
CA LEU A 64 -5.04 -3.98 4.45
C LEU A 64 -4.41 -5.11 3.64
N ALA A 65 -3.08 -5.22 3.61
CA ALA A 65 -2.37 -6.26 2.90
C ALA A 65 -2.78 -7.66 3.38
N GLN A 66 -2.79 -7.87 4.69
CA GLN A 66 -3.19 -9.15 5.28
C GLN A 66 -4.68 -9.45 5.04
N TYR A 67 -5.56 -8.44 5.16
CA TYR A 67 -6.99 -8.61 4.85
C TYR A 67 -7.20 -9.03 3.39
N LEU A 68 -6.52 -8.39 2.44
CA LEU A 68 -6.62 -8.73 1.03
C LEU A 68 -6.15 -10.16 0.75
N THR A 69 -5.03 -10.59 1.35
CA THR A 69 -4.55 -11.97 1.19
C THR A 69 -5.49 -12.99 1.82
N LEU A 70 -6.08 -12.71 2.98
CA LEU A 70 -7.15 -13.57 3.57
C LEU A 70 -8.33 -13.74 2.60
N ASN A 71 -8.62 -12.72 1.80
CA ASN A 71 -9.65 -12.73 0.76
C ASN A 71 -9.16 -13.27 -0.60
N GLY A 72 -7.94 -13.82 -0.68
CA GLY A 72 -7.43 -14.53 -1.86
C GLY A 72 -6.75 -13.65 -2.90
N TYR A 73 -6.37 -12.42 -2.57
CA TYR A 73 -5.52 -11.57 -3.40
C TYR A 73 -4.05 -11.97 -3.29
N ARG A 74 -3.29 -11.77 -4.36
CA ARG A 74 -1.83 -11.75 -4.36
C ARG A 74 -1.39 -10.30 -4.17
N VAL A 75 -0.66 -10.03 -3.09
CA VAL A 75 -0.31 -8.65 -2.70
C VAL A 75 1.20 -8.48 -2.68
N LEU A 76 1.69 -7.39 -3.28
CA LEU A 76 3.05 -6.89 -3.09
C LEU A 76 3.02 -5.65 -2.20
N LEU A 77 3.76 -5.70 -1.11
CA LEU A 77 4.06 -4.55 -0.28
C LEU A 77 5.36 -3.90 -0.70
N ILE A 78 5.41 -2.58 -0.69
CA ILE A 78 6.65 -1.82 -0.89
C ILE A 78 6.78 -0.79 0.23
N ASP A 79 7.79 -0.96 1.06
CA ASP A 79 8.13 -0.04 2.12
C ASP A 79 9.04 1.07 1.55
N LEU A 80 8.51 2.29 1.47
CA LEU A 80 9.22 3.47 0.97
C LEU A 80 9.60 4.45 2.10
N ASP A 81 9.46 4.03 3.36
CA ASP A 81 9.99 4.76 4.49
C ASP A 81 11.34 4.18 4.91
N ALA A 82 12.41 5.00 4.89
CA ALA A 82 13.74 4.58 5.31
C ALA A 82 13.82 4.08 6.77
N GLN A 83 12.80 4.39 7.59
CA GLN A 83 12.70 3.84 8.95
C GLN A 83 12.37 2.34 8.93
N GLY A 84 11.80 1.82 7.86
CA GLY A 84 11.50 0.40 7.70
C GLY A 84 10.42 -0.12 8.66
N SER A 85 9.47 0.73 9.06
CA SER A 85 8.45 0.34 10.03
C SER A 85 7.54 -0.76 9.49
N LEU A 86 7.16 -0.71 8.21
CA LEU A 86 6.40 -1.78 7.57
C LEU A 86 7.21 -3.07 7.49
N THR A 87 8.48 -2.98 7.10
CA THR A 87 9.43 -4.09 7.06
C THR A 87 9.51 -4.80 8.42
N GLN A 88 9.60 -4.01 9.49
CA GLN A 88 9.68 -4.52 10.86
C GLN A 88 8.38 -5.22 11.31
N MET A 89 7.21 -4.75 10.88
CA MET A 89 5.92 -5.41 11.15
C MET A 89 5.82 -6.81 10.54
N PHE A 90 6.60 -7.11 9.51
CA PHE A 90 6.70 -8.45 8.92
C PHE A 90 7.89 -9.27 9.44
N GLY A 91 8.42 -8.89 10.61
CA GLY A 91 9.42 -9.66 11.35
C GLY A 91 10.84 -9.58 10.78
N ILE A 92 11.13 -8.62 9.89
CA ILE A 92 12.44 -8.42 9.28
C ILE A 92 13.09 -7.20 9.92
N LEU A 93 14.32 -7.32 10.40
CA LEU A 93 15.05 -6.21 11.00
C LEU A 93 15.68 -5.31 9.92
N PRO A 94 15.18 -4.08 9.70
CA PRO A 94 15.55 -3.24 8.56
C PRO A 94 17.05 -2.97 8.46
N HIS A 95 17.72 -2.80 9.60
CA HIS A 95 19.10 -2.32 9.65
C HIS A 95 20.16 -3.43 9.71
N SER A 96 19.74 -4.68 9.96
CA SER A 96 20.66 -5.81 10.10
C SER A 96 20.40 -6.96 9.14
N GLU A 97 19.17 -7.08 8.63
CA GLU A 97 18.76 -8.21 7.79
C GLU A 97 18.41 -7.82 6.35
N VAL A 98 18.26 -6.50 6.08
CA VAL A 98 17.90 -6.00 4.76
C VAL A 98 19.13 -5.42 4.06
N PRO A 99 19.76 -6.15 3.13
CA PRO A 99 20.82 -5.60 2.29
C PRO A 99 20.23 -4.61 1.27
N VAL A 100 21.05 -3.67 0.77
CA VAL A 100 20.60 -2.58 -0.10
C VAL A 100 19.92 -3.08 -1.38
N GLU A 101 20.38 -4.19 -1.94
CA GLU A 101 19.84 -4.83 -3.16
C GLU A 101 18.42 -5.42 -2.94
N ARG A 102 17.98 -5.55 -1.70
CA ARG A 102 16.61 -5.97 -1.32
C ARG A 102 15.67 -4.81 -1.06
N THR A 103 16.09 -3.59 -1.41
CA THR A 103 15.30 -2.35 -1.29
C THR A 103 15.03 -1.74 -2.66
N CYS A 104 14.22 -0.68 -2.70
CA CYS A 104 14.05 0.12 -3.91
C CYS A 104 15.23 1.03 -4.24
N LYS A 105 16.22 1.17 -3.34
CA LYS A 105 17.33 2.13 -3.51
C LYS A 105 18.09 1.95 -4.82
N PRO A 106 18.51 0.72 -5.25
CA PRO A 106 19.26 0.56 -6.50
C PRO A 106 18.56 1.13 -7.73
N TYR A 107 17.22 1.15 -7.72
CA TYR A 107 16.43 1.73 -8.83
C TYR A 107 16.50 3.25 -8.86
N PHE A 108 16.43 3.87 -7.69
CA PHE A 108 16.60 5.32 -7.56
C PHE A 108 18.03 5.74 -7.89
N ASP A 109 19.03 4.93 -7.53
CA ASP A 109 20.42 5.15 -7.95
C ASP A 109 20.58 5.00 -9.47
N GLY A 110 19.86 4.05 -10.08
CA GLY A 110 19.93 3.75 -11.50
C GLY A 110 21.17 2.95 -11.90
N PRO A 111 21.47 2.85 -13.21
CA PRO A 111 22.58 2.06 -13.72
C PRO A 111 23.97 2.62 -13.39
N THR A 112 24.04 3.85 -12.89
CA THR A 112 25.31 4.51 -12.59
C THR A 112 25.37 4.88 -11.11
N ASP A 113 26.42 4.44 -10.43
CA ASP A 113 26.72 4.88 -9.06
C ASP A 113 27.06 6.38 -9.08
N THR A 114 26.22 7.20 -8.43
CA THR A 114 26.37 8.65 -8.41
C THR A 114 27.61 9.12 -7.65
N ARG A 115 28.19 8.28 -6.77
CA ARG A 115 29.40 8.59 -5.99
C ARG A 115 30.68 8.37 -6.81
N THR A 116 30.69 7.34 -7.64
CA THR A 116 31.87 6.92 -8.40
C THR A 116 31.81 7.30 -9.87
N GLY A 117 30.63 7.62 -10.39
CA GLY A 117 30.37 7.83 -11.81
C GLY A 117 30.45 6.57 -12.66
N GLY A 118 30.69 5.42 -12.02
CA GLY A 118 30.74 4.10 -12.65
C GLY A 118 29.41 3.34 -12.56
N PRO A 119 29.37 2.09 -13.06
CA PRO A 119 28.19 1.24 -12.91
C PRO A 119 27.85 0.99 -11.44
N SER A 120 26.55 1.07 -11.08
CA SER A 120 26.07 0.69 -9.77
C SER A 120 26.10 -0.85 -9.66
N PRO A 121 26.83 -1.43 -8.70
CA PRO A 121 26.96 -2.87 -8.58
C PRO A 121 25.64 -3.54 -8.14
N GLU A 122 24.75 -2.79 -7.48
CA GLU A 122 23.48 -3.27 -6.96
C GLU A 122 22.34 -3.15 -7.99
N TRP A 123 22.53 -2.42 -9.09
CA TRP A 123 21.48 -2.22 -10.08
C TRP A 123 21.35 -3.44 -11.00
N THR A 124 20.22 -4.12 -10.93
CA THR A 124 19.94 -5.36 -11.69
C THR A 124 18.98 -5.16 -12.86
N GLY A 125 18.38 -3.97 -13.02
CA GLY A 125 17.39 -3.69 -14.05
C GLY A 125 16.00 -4.29 -13.80
N THR A 126 15.78 -4.99 -12.68
CA THR A 126 14.48 -5.56 -12.33
C THR A 126 14.21 -5.58 -10.83
N LEU A 127 13.01 -5.15 -10.39
CA LEU A 127 12.57 -5.23 -8.99
C LEU A 127 12.42 -6.68 -8.48
N ALA A 128 12.41 -7.69 -9.37
CA ALA A 128 12.25 -9.08 -8.97
C ALA A 128 13.28 -9.54 -7.93
N THR A 129 14.51 -9.01 -7.99
CA THR A 129 15.57 -9.35 -7.03
C THR A 129 15.39 -8.74 -5.65
N ALA A 130 14.62 -7.66 -5.53
CA ALA A 130 14.30 -7.02 -4.26
C ALA A 130 13.11 -7.66 -3.54
N ILE A 131 12.27 -8.39 -4.28
CA ILE A 131 11.08 -9.05 -3.73
C ILE A 131 11.50 -10.22 -2.84
N GLN A 132 10.89 -10.29 -1.66
CA GLN A 132 11.03 -11.41 -0.75
C GLN A 132 9.67 -11.85 -0.20
N ALA A 133 9.49 -13.16 -0.04
CA ALA A 133 8.31 -13.70 0.61
C ALA A 133 8.29 -13.30 2.09
N THR A 134 7.13 -13.00 2.62
CA THR A 134 6.92 -12.82 4.05
C THR A 134 6.49 -14.15 4.71
N HIS A 135 6.39 -14.16 6.03
CA HIS A 135 5.77 -15.28 6.75
C HIS A 135 4.27 -15.45 6.46
N TRP A 136 3.67 -14.46 5.78
CA TRP A 136 2.24 -14.44 5.44
C TRP A 136 2.01 -14.91 4.00
N HIS A 137 1.41 -16.08 3.82
CA HIS A 137 1.23 -16.67 2.49
C HIS A 137 0.44 -15.78 1.53
N GLY A 138 0.95 -15.58 0.32
CA GLY A 138 0.35 -14.71 -0.70
C GLY A 138 0.71 -13.22 -0.57
N LEU A 139 1.63 -12.89 0.34
CA LEU A 139 2.11 -11.55 0.60
C LEU A 139 3.62 -11.48 0.46
N ASP A 140 4.07 -10.76 -0.55
CA ASP A 140 5.49 -10.46 -0.76
C ASP A 140 5.81 -9.01 -0.38
N LEU A 141 7.07 -8.76 -0.05
CA LEU A 141 7.56 -7.46 0.41
C LEU A 141 8.83 -7.06 -0.32
N ILE A 142 8.90 -5.80 -0.75
CA ILE A 142 10.15 -5.09 -0.97
C ILE A 142 10.41 -4.28 0.29
N ALA A 143 11.43 -4.69 1.02
CA ALA A 143 11.79 -4.13 2.31
C ALA A 143 12.45 -2.74 2.18
N SER A 144 12.52 -2.02 3.29
CA SER A 144 13.25 -0.77 3.40
C SER A 144 14.33 -0.81 4.47
N ASN A 145 15.30 0.07 4.35
CA ASN A 145 16.30 0.36 5.37
C ASN A 145 16.83 1.80 5.23
N LEU A 146 17.73 2.21 6.12
CA LEU A 146 18.29 3.59 6.14
C LEU A 146 19.00 3.99 4.84
N SER A 147 19.44 3.02 4.00
CA SER A 147 20.07 3.35 2.72
C SER A 147 19.13 4.11 1.78
N LEU A 148 17.80 3.94 1.96
CA LEU A 148 16.81 4.62 1.12
C LEU A 148 16.87 6.15 1.26
N TYR A 149 17.38 6.72 2.37
CA TYR A 149 17.68 8.15 2.43
C TYR A 149 18.67 8.60 1.36
N GLY A 150 19.58 7.72 0.95
CA GLY A 150 20.52 7.98 -0.13
C GLY A 150 19.84 8.17 -1.50
N ALA A 151 18.65 7.63 -1.69
CA ALA A 151 17.90 7.76 -2.94
C ALA A 151 17.55 9.21 -3.27
N GLU A 152 17.30 10.06 -2.27
CA GLU A 152 17.04 11.49 -2.44
C GLU A 152 18.23 12.19 -3.10
N PHE A 153 19.46 11.90 -2.64
CA PHE A 153 20.68 12.44 -3.22
C PHE A 153 20.95 11.86 -4.61
N SER A 154 20.69 10.57 -4.81
CA SER A 154 20.88 9.91 -6.11
C SER A 154 19.95 10.50 -7.17
N LEU A 155 18.67 10.69 -6.88
CA LEU A 155 17.72 11.31 -7.80
C LEU A 155 18.10 12.76 -8.12
N ALA A 156 18.45 13.57 -7.12
CA ALA A 156 18.91 14.95 -7.34
C ALA A 156 20.16 15.00 -8.24
N SER A 157 21.11 14.09 -8.02
CA SER A 157 22.31 13.99 -8.84
C SER A 157 21.99 13.58 -10.28
N ARG A 158 21.08 12.63 -10.49
CA ARG A 158 20.63 12.18 -11.82
C ARG A 158 19.92 13.31 -12.58
N ILE A 159 19.07 14.09 -11.91
CA ILE A 159 18.43 15.29 -12.49
C ILE A 159 19.49 16.27 -12.97
N THR A 160 20.47 16.58 -12.10
CA THR A 160 21.56 17.52 -12.43
C THR A 160 22.41 17.02 -13.59
N ALA A 161 22.77 15.74 -13.60
CA ALA A 161 23.57 15.14 -14.66
C ALA A 161 22.84 15.12 -16.02
N ALA A 162 21.55 14.84 -16.03
CA ALA A 162 20.71 14.90 -17.23
C ALA A 162 20.65 16.34 -17.79
N ALA A 163 20.43 17.34 -16.93
CA ALA A 163 20.41 18.75 -17.32
C ALA A 163 21.74 19.19 -17.96
N GLN A 164 22.88 18.76 -17.42
CA GLN A 164 24.22 19.06 -17.99
C GLN A 164 24.41 18.43 -19.39
N ARG A 165 23.81 17.25 -19.62
CA ARG A 165 23.85 16.56 -20.92
C ARG A 165 22.75 17.03 -21.89
N LYS A 166 21.87 17.93 -21.45
CA LYS A 166 20.66 18.36 -22.19
C LYS A 166 19.72 17.19 -22.49
N GLU A 167 19.66 16.22 -21.58
CA GLU A 167 18.78 15.07 -21.63
C GLU A 167 17.58 15.30 -20.69
N THR A 168 16.43 14.71 -21.02
CA THR A 168 15.27 14.71 -20.11
C THR A 168 15.36 13.49 -19.19
N PHE A 169 15.30 13.72 -17.88
CA PHE A 169 15.19 12.65 -16.88
C PHE A 169 13.92 12.84 -16.06
N VAL A 170 12.99 11.89 -16.20
CA VAL A 170 11.69 11.92 -15.56
C VAL A 170 11.80 11.21 -14.21
N PHE A 171 12.30 11.89 -13.19
CA PHE A 171 12.69 11.32 -11.92
C PHE A 171 11.52 10.66 -11.16
N TYR A 172 10.30 11.12 -11.34
CA TYR A 172 9.11 10.59 -10.66
C TYR A 172 8.52 9.35 -11.34
N GLU A 173 9.04 8.94 -12.48
CA GLU A 173 8.60 7.71 -13.18
C GLU A 173 9.46 6.48 -12.87
N VAL A 174 10.57 6.66 -12.17
CA VAL A 174 11.53 5.59 -11.89
C VAL A 174 10.87 4.39 -11.21
N LEU A 175 10.05 4.61 -10.19
CA LEU A 175 9.35 3.52 -9.51
C LEU A 175 8.26 2.90 -10.38
N ARG A 176 7.55 3.69 -11.18
CA ARG A 176 6.51 3.19 -12.10
C ARG A 176 7.12 2.26 -13.15
N GLU A 177 8.23 2.65 -13.75
CA GLU A 177 8.96 1.83 -14.73
C GLU A 177 9.50 0.55 -14.10
N ALA A 178 10.08 0.65 -12.90
CA ALA A 178 10.56 -0.50 -12.16
C ALA A 178 9.42 -1.49 -11.80
N LEU A 179 8.27 -0.98 -11.35
CA LEU A 179 7.08 -1.78 -11.05
C LEU A 179 6.52 -2.49 -12.27
N ALA A 180 6.60 -1.90 -13.46
CA ALA A 180 6.12 -2.53 -14.69
C ALA A 180 6.77 -3.90 -14.95
N THR A 181 7.95 -4.16 -14.38
CA THR A 181 8.67 -5.44 -14.54
C THR A 181 8.12 -6.57 -13.68
N VAL A 182 7.33 -6.29 -12.64
CA VAL A 182 6.93 -7.30 -11.64
C VAL A 182 5.44 -7.26 -11.27
N LYS A 183 4.76 -6.12 -11.44
CA LYS A 183 3.41 -5.90 -10.90
C LYS A 183 2.38 -6.90 -11.39
N ASP A 184 2.50 -7.43 -12.61
CA ASP A 184 1.52 -8.34 -13.21
C ASP A 184 1.41 -9.69 -12.47
N ASN A 185 2.40 -10.03 -11.65
CA ASN A 185 2.37 -11.20 -10.78
C ASN A 185 1.42 -11.04 -9.59
N TYR A 186 0.96 -9.81 -9.33
CA TYR A 186 0.12 -9.45 -8.18
C TYR A 186 -1.24 -8.92 -8.63
N ASP A 187 -2.19 -8.93 -7.71
CA ASP A 187 -3.50 -8.34 -7.94
C ASP A 187 -3.53 -6.89 -7.42
N VAL A 188 -2.85 -6.64 -6.29
CA VAL A 188 -2.70 -5.32 -5.68
C VAL A 188 -1.26 -5.09 -5.26
N VAL A 189 -0.74 -3.90 -5.54
CA VAL A 189 0.54 -3.39 -5.02
C VAL A 189 0.23 -2.26 -4.04
N LEU A 190 0.73 -2.36 -2.80
CA LEU A 190 0.54 -1.35 -1.76
C LEU A 190 1.87 -0.64 -1.49
N LEU A 191 1.87 0.69 -1.62
CA LEU A 191 3.02 1.54 -1.35
C LEU A 191 2.84 2.23 0.01
N ASP A 192 3.69 1.92 0.99
CA ASP A 192 3.74 2.62 2.28
C ASP A 192 4.76 3.76 2.20
N THR A 193 4.31 5.01 2.43
CA THR A 193 5.13 6.19 2.21
C THR A 193 5.64 6.83 3.50
N ALA A 194 6.82 7.43 3.44
CA ALA A 194 7.38 8.23 4.52
C ALA A 194 6.54 9.50 4.81
N PRO A 195 6.61 10.07 6.02
CA PRO A 195 5.89 11.31 6.37
C PRO A 195 6.66 12.56 5.88
N SER A 196 6.90 12.66 4.57
CA SER A 196 7.67 13.77 3.99
C SER A 196 7.26 14.04 2.55
N LEU A 197 7.51 15.24 2.06
CA LEU A 197 7.56 15.50 0.63
C LEU A 197 8.99 15.26 0.16
N SER A 198 9.19 14.22 -0.63
CA SER A 198 10.51 13.80 -1.10
C SER A 198 10.44 13.26 -2.52
N PHE A 199 11.59 13.09 -3.18
CA PHE A 199 11.64 12.47 -4.51
C PHE A 199 11.12 11.03 -4.49
N VAL A 200 11.41 10.27 -3.43
CA VAL A 200 10.90 8.90 -3.25
C VAL A 200 9.38 8.89 -3.12
N ASN A 201 8.80 9.78 -2.29
CA ASN A 201 7.35 9.88 -2.16
C ASN A 201 6.68 10.41 -3.44
N SER A 202 7.32 11.32 -4.18
CA SER A 202 6.83 11.73 -5.51
C SER A 202 6.76 10.53 -6.46
N ASN A 203 7.75 9.65 -6.44
CA ASN A 203 7.72 8.40 -7.18
C ASN A 203 6.55 7.49 -6.77
N ALA A 204 6.24 7.38 -5.47
CA ALA A 204 5.09 6.62 -5.00
C ALA A 204 3.77 7.20 -5.51
N LEU A 205 3.61 8.52 -5.49
CA LEU A 205 2.42 9.19 -6.02
C LEU A 205 2.26 8.96 -7.53
N PHE A 206 3.33 9.09 -8.31
CA PHE A 206 3.26 8.90 -9.77
C PHE A 206 3.11 7.44 -10.18
N ALA A 207 3.64 6.49 -9.41
CA ALA A 207 3.49 5.07 -9.67
C ALA A 207 2.08 4.55 -9.32
N ALA A 208 1.35 5.21 -8.42
CA ALA A 208 0.06 4.77 -7.95
C ALA A 208 -1.07 5.03 -8.96
N ASP A 209 -1.99 4.08 -9.08
CA ASP A 209 -3.28 4.25 -9.77
C ASP A 209 -4.33 4.86 -8.83
N ALA A 210 -4.14 4.64 -7.52
CA ALA A 210 -5.07 5.07 -6.46
C ALA A 210 -4.32 5.63 -5.24
N LEU A 211 -4.96 6.58 -4.55
CA LEU A 211 -4.45 7.17 -3.31
C LEU A 211 -5.39 6.87 -2.14
N LEU A 212 -4.83 6.36 -1.05
CA LEU A 212 -5.50 6.23 0.25
C LEU A 212 -4.85 7.20 1.23
N ILE A 213 -5.56 8.28 1.56
CA ILE A 213 -5.07 9.35 2.42
C ILE A 213 -5.55 9.08 3.85
N THR A 214 -4.63 8.78 4.75
CA THR A 214 -4.95 8.53 6.17
C THR A 214 -5.02 9.84 6.94
N LEU A 215 -6.13 10.13 7.60
CA LEU A 215 -6.39 11.41 8.24
C LEU A 215 -7.04 11.25 9.62
N PRO A 216 -6.35 11.57 10.73
CA PRO A 216 -7.00 11.70 12.02
C PRO A 216 -7.97 12.88 12.05
N PRO A 217 -9.18 12.77 12.65
CA PRO A 217 -10.14 13.85 12.69
C PRO A 217 -9.82 14.84 13.82
N ALA A 218 -8.64 15.46 13.76
CA ALA A 218 -8.21 16.51 14.66
C ALA A 218 -7.95 17.82 13.89
N PRO A 219 -8.18 19.00 14.48
CA PRO A 219 -8.10 20.28 13.77
C PRO A 219 -6.77 20.53 13.06
N LEU A 220 -5.65 20.24 13.73
CA LEU A 220 -4.31 20.39 13.15
C LEU A 220 -4.04 19.39 12.01
N ASP A 221 -4.64 18.21 12.07
CA ASP A 221 -4.50 17.20 11.03
C ASP A 221 -5.30 17.58 9.79
N THR A 222 -6.47 18.18 9.96
CA THR A 222 -7.30 18.69 8.86
C THR A 222 -6.61 19.80 8.08
N GLN A 223 -5.94 20.73 8.76
CA GLN A 223 -5.15 21.76 8.08
C GLN A 223 -3.96 21.15 7.31
N SER A 224 -3.29 20.19 7.91
CA SER A 224 -2.17 19.47 7.23
C SER A 224 -2.67 18.70 6.01
N ALA A 225 -3.89 18.16 6.04
CA ALA A 225 -4.47 17.48 4.88
C ALA A 225 -4.79 18.45 3.74
N ALA A 226 -5.34 19.65 4.03
CA ALA A 226 -5.57 20.67 3.01
C ALA A 226 -4.25 21.05 2.30
N LEU A 227 -3.21 21.33 3.07
CA LEU A 227 -1.87 21.59 2.54
C LEU A 227 -1.33 20.40 1.73
N PHE A 228 -1.62 19.17 2.13
CA PHE A 228 -1.25 17.98 1.38
C PHE A 228 -1.91 17.94 -0.01
N TYR A 229 -3.21 18.24 -0.10
CA TYR A 229 -3.92 18.30 -1.38
C TYR A 229 -3.38 19.40 -2.28
N GLU A 230 -3.23 20.63 -1.76
CA GLU A 230 -2.66 21.76 -2.49
C GLU A 230 -1.26 21.43 -3.04
N LEU A 231 -0.46 20.72 -2.25
CA LEU A 231 0.89 20.35 -2.64
C LEU A 231 0.92 19.25 -3.70
N ILE A 232 0.05 18.22 -3.61
CA ILE A 232 -0.11 17.23 -4.68
C ILE A 232 -0.53 17.93 -5.97
N GLU A 233 -1.54 18.78 -5.91
CA GLU A 233 -2.01 19.53 -7.08
C GLU A 233 -0.89 20.37 -7.70
N SER A 234 -0.12 21.10 -6.89
CA SER A 234 1.02 21.89 -7.34
C SER A 234 2.11 21.03 -8.01
N VAL A 235 2.41 19.85 -7.46
CA VAL A 235 3.37 18.90 -8.05
C VAL A 235 2.86 18.40 -9.40
N LEU A 236 1.59 17.97 -9.47
CA LEU A 236 0.98 17.47 -10.69
C LEU A 236 0.94 18.55 -11.77
N GLN A 237 0.57 19.78 -11.42
CA GLN A 237 0.55 20.90 -12.33
C GLN A 237 1.96 21.25 -12.85
N THR A 238 2.96 21.26 -11.97
CA THR A 238 4.36 21.51 -12.36
C THR A 238 4.84 20.46 -13.36
N VAL A 239 4.50 19.19 -13.15
CA VAL A 239 4.86 18.12 -14.07
C VAL A 239 4.15 18.27 -15.40
N TYR A 240 2.87 18.63 -15.40
CA TYR A 240 2.12 18.93 -16.62
C TYR A 240 2.74 20.08 -17.40
N GLU A 241 3.06 21.19 -16.74
CA GLU A 241 3.65 22.38 -17.39
C GLU A 241 5.05 22.13 -17.99
N ILE A 242 5.87 21.31 -17.31
CA ILE A 242 7.25 21.06 -17.76
C ILE A 242 7.30 19.96 -18.82
N GLN A 243 6.45 18.94 -18.73
CA GLN A 243 6.59 17.73 -19.53
C GLN A 243 5.34 17.35 -20.32
N GLY A 244 4.24 18.09 -20.17
CA GLY A 244 2.97 17.79 -20.84
C GLY A 244 2.33 16.48 -20.35
N LEU A 245 2.76 15.94 -19.18
CA LEU A 245 2.30 14.65 -18.69
C LEU A 245 1.15 14.86 -17.71
N GLU A 246 -0.03 14.39 -18.10
CA GLU A 246 -1.22 14.42 -17.26
C GLU A 246 -1.28 13.17 -16.39
N LYS A 247 -1.42 13.36 -15.08
CA LYS A 247 -1.61 12.28 -14.11
C LYS A 247 -2.99 12.38 -13.49
N SER A 248 -3.79 11.34 -13.68
CA SER A 248 -5.07 11.16 -13.00
C SER A 248 -5.02 9.94 -12.08
N TYR A 249 -5.85 9.95 -11.05
CA TYR A 249 -6.03 8.80 -10.17
C TYR A 249 -7.40 8.18 -10.39
N GLU A 250 -7.45 6.88 -10.45
CA GLU A 250 -8.69 6.13 -10.59
C GLU A 250 -9.52 6.14 -9.31
N LEU A 251 -8.85 6.35 -8.19
CA LEU A 251 -9.43 6.48 -6.87
C LEU A 251 -8.56 7.40 -6.02
N GLY A 252 -9.17 8.42 -5.40
CA GLY A 252 -8.57 9.22 -4.35
C GLY A 252 -9.52 9.22 -3.15
N ALA A 253 -9.16 8.55 -2.06
CA ALA A 253 -10.07 8.39 -0.93
C ALA A 253 -9.40 8.73 0.41
N VAL A 254 -10.19 9.27 1.34
CA VAL A 254 -9.76 9.64 2.69
C VAL A 254 -10.24 8.60 3.69
N LEU A 255 -9.31 7.98 4.40
CA LEU A 255 -9.59 7.14 5.55
C LEU A 255 -9.42 7.93 6.85
N LEU A 256 -10.50 8.13 7.59
CA LEU A 256 -10.42 8.68 8.93
C LEU A 256 -9.76 7.66 9.87
N THR A 257 -8.58 8.00 10.37
CA THR A 257 -7.79 7.13 11.28
C THR A 257 -7.82 7.67 12.71
N LYS A 258 -7.45 6.82 13.68
CA LYS A 258 -7.39 7.21 15.11
C LYS A 258 -8.69 7.86 15.60
N MET A 259 -9.82 7.47 15.01
CA MET A 259 -11.12 8.00 15.42
C MET A 259 -11.46 7.59 16.85
N ARG A 260 -11.87 8.54 17.65
CA ARG A 260 -12.44 8.32 19.00
C ARG A 260 -13.94 8.63 18.94
N PRO A 261 -14.80 7.59 18.80
CA PRO A 261 -16.24 7.82 18.62
C PRO A 261 -16.93 8.51 19.80
N SER A 262 -16.36 8.42 20.98
CA SER A 262 -16.86 9.09 22.19
C SER A 262 -16.44 10.57 22.32
N ASP A 263 -15.55 11.05 21.45
CA ASP A 263 -15.04 12.43 21.48
C ASP A 263 -15.88 13.31 20.52
N PRO A 264 -16.67 14.29 21.06
CA PRO A 264 -17.51 15.16 20.23
C PRO A 264 -16.71 15.99 19.21
N ASN A 265 -15.46 16.36 19.54
CA ASN A 265 -14.61 17.10 18.62
C ASN A 265 -14.20 16.23 17.42
N HIS A 266 -13.89 14.95 17.64
CA HIS A 266 -13.64 14.00 16.55
C HIS A 266 -14.87 13.81 15.67
N GLN A 267 -16.07 13.69 16.27
CA GLN A 267 -17.32 13.54 15.51
C GLN A 267 -17.60 14.78 14.65
N THR A 268 -17.48 15.98 15.23
CA THR A 268 -17.71 17.25 14.52
C THR A 268 -16.70 17.41 13.37
N THR A 269 -15.41 17.15 13.63
CA THR A 269 -14.36 17.26 12.61
C THR A 269 -14.56 16.23 11.50
N ALA A 270 -14.87 14.98 11.85
CA ALA A 270 -15.17 13.92 10.88
C ALA A 270 -16.37 14.26 9.98
N SER A 271 -17.44 14.83 10.56
CA SER A 271 -18.60 15.30 9.79
C SER A 271 -18.22 16.40 8.80
N ARG A 272 -17.40 17.37 9.22
CA ARG A 272 -16.91 18.43 8.33
C ARG A 272 -16.06 17.86 7.21
N ILE A 273 -15.11 16.97 7.52
CA ILE A 273 -14.26 16.31 6.50
C ILE A 273 -15.14 15.64 5.44
N ARG A 274 -16.14 14.85 5.84
CA ARG A 274 -17.07 14.18 4.91
C ARG A 274 -17.93 15.16 4.08
N THR A 275 -18.20 16.35 4.59
CA THR A 275 -18.93 17.38 3.85
C THR A 275 -18.08 18.00 2.74
N TYR A 276 -16.78 18.20 2.99
CA TYR A 276 -15.88 18.83 2.03
C TYR A 276 -15.15 17.83 1.12
N LEU A 277 -14.94 16.60 1.57
CA LEU A 277 -14.26 15.53 0.85
C LEU A 277 -15.24 14.37 0.67
N SER A 278 -15.94 14.35 -0.47
CA SER A 278 -16.98 13.36 -0.80
C SER A 278 -16.45 11.92 -0.78
N ASP A 279 -15.17 11.73 -1.09
CA ASP A 279 -14.53 10.42 -1.19
C ASP A 279 -13.94 9.96 0.16
N THR A 280 -14.57 10.38 1.27
CA THR A 280 -14.20 9.94 2.61
C THR A 280 -14.92 8.65 2.98
N PHE A 281 -14.16 7.63 3.40
CA PHE A 281 -14.71 6.34 3.84
C PHE A 281 -15.77 6.48 4.93
N THR A 282 -16.79 5.64 4.83
CA THR A 282 -17.86 5.56 5.83
C THR A 282 -17.34 5.02 7.15
N ASN A 283 -16.54 3.95 7.09
CA ASN A 283 -15.98 3.29 8.25
C ASN A 283 -14.64 3.92 8.65
N PRO A 284 -14.52 4.54 9.82
CA PRO A 284 -13.25 5.04 10.30
C PRO A 284 -12.44 3.95 10.99
N MET A 285 -11.11 4.03 10.93
CA MET A 285 -10.23 3.24 11.79
C MET A 285 -10.26 3.82 13.20
N VAL A 286 -10.86 3.07 14.13
CA VAL A 286 -11.02 3.50 15.52
C VAL A 286 -9.71 3.37 16.28
N GLN A 287 -9.38 4.38 17.07
CA GLN A 287 -8.26 4.31 18.03
C GLN A 287 -8.62 3.32 19.15
N THR A 288 -7.80 2.31 19.33
CA THR A 288 -8.01 1.30 20.38
C THR A 288 -6.70 0.99 21.10
N VAL A 289 -6.79 0.72 22.39
CA VAL A 289 -5.65 0.24 23.19
C VAL A 289 -5.10 -1.10 22.65
N VAL A 290 -5.96 -1.87 21.96
CA VAL A 290 -5.56 -3.14 21.33
C VAL A 290 -4.53 -2.88 20.24
N LEU A 291 -4.83 -1.99 19.28
CA LEU A 291 -3.91 -1.62 18.19
C LEU A 291 -2.61 -1.02 18.73
N GLU A 292 -2.69 -0.19 19.79
CA GLU A 292 -1.51 0.38 20.41
C GLU A 292 -0.62 -0.70 21.02
N LYS A 293 -1.18 -1.65 21.77
CA LYS A 293 -0.44 -2.76 22.37
C LYS A 293 0.16 -3.71 21.33
N LEU A 294 -0.58 -4.03 20.28
CA LEU A 294 -0.07 -4.86 19.18
C LEU A 294 1.04 -4.14 18.43
N GLY A 295 0.87 -2.85 18.16
CA GLY A 295 1.90 -2.02 17.53
C GLY A 295 3.23 -1.99 18.28
N THR A 296 3.23 -2.01 19.63
CA THR A 296 4.47 -2.12 20.41
C THR A 296 5.17 -3.47 20.27
N LYS A 297 4.42 -4.52 19.89
CA LYS A 297 4.95 -5.86 19.63
C LYS A 297 5.22 -6.10 18.13
N MET A 298 5.03 -5.09 17.28
CA MET A 298 5.08 -5.20 15.80
C MET A 298 4.15 -6.28 15.25
N LEU A 299 2.98 -6.45 15.87
CA LEU A 299 1.94 -7.40 15.47
C LEU A 299 0.72 -6.67 14.93
N THR A 300 -0.04 -7.37 14.08
CA THR A 300 -1.34 -6.93 13.59
C THR A 300 -2.48 -7.67 14.29
N LEU A 301 -3.72 -7.23 14.05
CA LEU A 301 -4.92 -7.93 14.54
C LEU A 301 -5.08 -9.30 13.89
N TYR A 302 -4.61 -9.48 12.66
CA TYR A 302 -4.76 -10.73 11.91
C TYR A 302 -3.74 -11.80 12.29
N GLU A 303 -2.61 -11.43 12.89
CA GLU A 303 -1.58 -12.35 13.38
C GLU A 303 -1.86 -12.86 14.80
N THR A 304 -2.83 -12.27 15.45
CA THR A 304 -3.10 -12.56 16.87
C THR A 304 -4.24 -13.55 16.99
N ASP A 305 -3.97 -14.78 17.41
CA ASP A 305 -5.01 -15.74 17.82
C ASP A 305 -5.26 -15.60 19.33
N PRO A 306 -6.49 -15.29 19.75
CA PRO A 306 -6.82 -15.22 21.17
C PRO A 306 -6.77 -16.58 21.88
N VAL A 307 -6.54 -17.67 21.15
CA VAL A 307 -6.54 -19.06 21.66
C VAL A 307 -5.15 -19.69 21.61
N ASP A 308 -4.28 -19.27 20.68
CA ASP A 308 -2.92 -19.77 20.56
C ASP A 308 -2.00 -19.04 21.56
N ASP A 309 -1.36 -19.79 22.45
CA ASP A 309 -0.47 -19.22 23.48
C ASP A 309 0.75 -18.49 22.92
N ALA A 310 1.19 -18.78 21.69
CA ALA A 310 2.33 -18.12 21.05
C ALA A 310 2.00 -16.71 20.52
N THR A 311 0.76 -16.49 20.06
CA THR A 311 0.31 -15.23 19.45
C THR A 311 -0.84 -14.59 20.24
N LYS A 312 -1.12 -15.08 21.45
CA LYS A 312 -2.25 -14.67 22.27
C LYS A 312 -2.22 -13.19 22.63
N TYR A 313 -3.34 -12.52 22.39
CA TYR A 313 -3.59 -11.21 22.93
C TYR A 313 -3.85 -11.28 24.44
N GLU A 314 -2.95 -10.73 25.22
CA GLU A 314 -3.09 -10.60 26.67
C GLU A 314 -3.95 -9.39 27.03
N GLY A 315 -5.27 -9.52 26.98
CA GLY A 315 -6.19 -8.43 27.28
C GLY A 315 -7.65 -8.81 27.17
N ASP A 316 -8.53 -7.79 27.22
CA ASP A 316 -9.97 -7.99 27.09
C ASP A 316 -10.33 -8.47 25.68
N ARG A 317 -10.85 -9.70 25.58
CA ARG A 317 -11.25 -10.31 24.34
C ARG A 317 -12.33 -9.49 23.61
N ARG A 318 -13.28 -8.92 24.34
CA ARG A 318 -14.34 -8.10 23.73
C ARG A 318 -13.79 -6.83 23.10
N ALA A 319 -12.72 -6.27 23.68
CA ALA A 319 -12.02 -5.12 23.08
C ALA A 319 -11.29 -5.55 21.81
N PHE A 320 -10.68 -6.74 21.80
CA PHE A 320 -10.02 -7.30 20.62
C PHE A 320 -11.04 -7.55 19.49
N ASP A 321 -12.15 -8.24 19.79
CA ASP A 321 -13.17 -8.55 18.78
C ASP A 321 -13.74 -7.25 18.15
N ARG A 322 -14.02 -6.22 18.95
CA ARG A 322 -14.46 -4.90 18.43
C ARG A 322 -13.40 -4.21 17.56
N ALA A 323 -12.12 -4.32 17.94
CA ALA A 323 -11.03 -3.76 17.12
C ALA A 323 -10.92 -4.47 15.77
N LEU A 324 -11.03 -5.79 15.77
CA LEU A 324 -11.00 -6.63 14.57
C LEU A 324 -12.22 -6.37 13.67
N GLU A 325 -13.44 -6.26 14.23
CA GLU A 325 -14.64 -5.89 13.48
C GLU A 325 -14.50 -4.51 12.83
N SER A 326 -14.00 -3.50 13.55
CA SER A 326 -13.75 -2.16 13.01
C SER A 326 -12.74 -2.20 11.87
N MET A 327 -11.64 -2.94 12.01
CA MET A 327 -10.62 -3.08 10.97
C MET A 327 -11.16 -3.81 9.75
N ASN A 328 -11.95 -4.87 9.95
CA ASN A 328 -12.61 -5.60 8.85
C ASN A 328 -13.61 -4.71 8.10
N ALA A 329 -14.34 -3.83 8.79
CA ALA A 329 -15.25 -2.89 8.15
C ALA A 329 -14.51 -1.90 7.24
N VAL A 330 -13.39 -1.34 7.72
CA VAL A 330 -12.50 -0.45 6.95
C VAL A 330 -11.94 -1.18 5.73
N ASN A 331 -11.26 -2.31 5.95
CA ASN A 331 -10.59 -3.04 4.87
C ASN A 331 -11.59 -3.60 3.84
N GLY A 332 -12.78 -4.02 4.29
CA GLY A 332 -13.85 -4.45 3.40
C GLY A 332 -14.44 -3.31 2.57
N GLU A 333 -14.42 -2.05 3.06
CA GLU A 333 -14.81 -0.89 2.27
C GLU A 333 -13.75 -0.59 1.20
N ILE A 334 -12.46 -0.67 1.56
CA ILE A 334 -11.36 -0.51 0.60
C ILE A 334 -11.39 -1.61 -0.47
N ASP A 335 -11.61 -2.87 -0.10
CA ASP A 335 -11.73 -4.00 -1.05
C ASP A 335 -12.85 -3.74 -2.07
N ARG A 336 -14.04 -3.30 -1.61
CA ARG A 336 -15.13 -2.96 -2.54
C ARG A 336 -14.76 -1.84 -3.51
N MET A 337 -13.99 -0.86 -3.08
CA MET A 337 -13.51 0.23 -3.95
C MET A 337 -12.48 -0.28 -4.97
N ILE A 338 -11.58 -1.18 -4.57
CA ILE A 338 -10.64 -1.84 -5.49
C ILE A 338 -11.41 -2.58 -6.59
N GLN A 339 -12.43 -3.35 -6.19
CA GLN A 339 -13.28 -4.07 -7.16
C GLN A 339 -14.06 -3.13 -8.06
N ALA A 340 -14.53 -2.00 -7.54
CA ALA A 340 -15.24 -0.97 -8.33
C ALA A 340 -14.33 -0.33 -9.39
N VAL A 341 -13.04 -0.15 -9.11
CA VAL A 341 -12.06 0.32 -10.10
C VAL A 341 -11.99 -0.65 -11.28
N TRP A 342 -11.81 -1.95 -11.03
CA TRP A 342 -11.78 -2.94 -12.10
C TRP A 342 -13.11 -3.03 -12.86
N ALA A 343 -14.24 -2.96 -12.16
CA ALA A 343 -15.54 -2.96 -12.82
C ALA A 343 -15.72 -1.76 -13.76
N ARG A 344 -15.24 -0.57 -13.37
CA ARG A 344 -15.24 0.62 -14.21
C ARG A 344 -14.33 0.44 -15.44
N ARG A 345 -13.09 -0.03 -15.28
CA ARG A 345 -12.16 -0.31 -16.38
C ARG A 345 -12.80 -1.23 -17.43
N ILE A 346 -13.42 -2.33 -16.99
CA ILE A 346 -14.13 -3.27 -17.88
C ILE A 346 -15.27 -2.57 -18.64
N SER A 347 -16.03 -1.71 -17.95
CA SER A 347 -17.13 -0.99 -18.57
C SER A 347 -16.65 0.02 -19.61
N GLU A 348 -15.55 0.70 -19.36
CA GLU A 348 -14.92 1.66 -20.27
C GLU A 348 -14.33 0.97 -21.50
N GLU A 349 -13.69 -0.19 -21.32
CA GLU A 349 -13.16 -1.02 -22.43
C GLU A 349 -14.29 -1.57 -23.34
N ALA A 350 -15.45 -1.85 -22.77
CA ALA A 350 -16.62 -2.37 -23.52
C ALA A 350 -17.43 -1.27 -24.21
N ALA A 351 -17.20 0.01 -23.87
CA ALA A 351 -17.90 1.13 -24.48
C ALA A 351 -17.46 1.31 -25.96
N PRO A 352 -18.39 1.49 -26.93
CA PRO A 352 -18.01 1.79 -28.30
C PRO A 352 -17.21 3.10 -28.33
N PRO A 353 -16.22 3.23 -29.23
CA PRO A 353 -15.47 4.46 -29.37
C PRO A 353 -16.44 5.62 -29.62
N ALA A 354 -16.24 6.71 -28.86
CA ALA A 354 -17.05 7.92 -29.04
C ALA A 354 -17.00 8.34 -30.48
N ASP A 355 -18.20 8.44 -31.12
CA ASP A 355 -18.36 8.89 -32.50
C ASP A 355 -17.78 10.32 -32.58
N THR A 356 -16.54 10.42 -33.03
CA THR A 356 -15.95 11.71 -33.37
C THR A 356 -16.62 12.17 -34.68
N GLY A 357 -17.87 12.62 -34.54
CA GLY A 357 -18.63 13.22 -35.62
C GLY A 357 -17.77 14.29 -36.31
N THR A 358 -17.28 13.95 -37.46
CA THR A 358 -16.72 14.91 -38.43
C THR A 358 -17.83 15.90 -38.74
N ALA A 359 -17.78 17.04 -38.04
CA ALA A 359 -18.50 18.22 -38.47
C ALA A 359 -17.88 18.63 -39.83
N GLY A 360 -18.61 18.34 -40.90
CA GLY A 360 -18.32 18.79 -42.25
C GLY A 360 -18.61 20.30 -42.41
#